data_b67c0d3b3ae025ec834a211ea2e9130d
#
_entry.id   b67c0d3b3ae025ec834a211ea2e9130d
#
_cell.length_a   1.000
_cell.length_b   1.000
_cell.length_c   1.000
_cell.angle_alpha   90.00
_cell.angle_beta   90.00
_cell.angle_gamma   90.00
#
_symmetry.space_group_name_H-M   'P 1'
#
loop_
_entity.id
_entity.type
_entity.pdbx_description
1 polymer ?
#
loop_
_entity_poly.entity_id
_entity_poly.type
_entity_poly.pdbx_seq_one_letter_code
_entity_poly.pdbx_strand_id
1 'polypeptide(L)'
;VRAGMPMEKAIYCATWTPSRRMHLDDRGMIAPGKIADFMLLDSLDGIDPVVVYKKGECVYCKDEEACGAVEAAACSFPASFYHTINCRPAEISDFVLKAEDPEAKWAEVNVMKIGTFGTATTPVKRRVEVKDGVLDWKSAGLSLAVVFERYGKNGNVGYGFVEGALTKPGAVATTWSHDSHNLFVLGTDENDMKLAQRRVLELQGAYVVFAGGKFLAEARLTIGGIVSDQPIEVLGQELKEVRAAMEGLGYVNNNVIMSMSTLCLPVSPKLKLTDHGLLTVPGQEHVPLVEKYGK
;
A
#
# COMPACT_ATOMS: atom_id res chain seq x y z
N VAL A 1 -21.33 -11.99 -8.47
CA VAL A 1 -21.96 -13.30 -8.49
C VAL A 1 -21.87 -13.96 -7.12
N ARG A 2 -20.69 -14.16 -6.54
CA ARG A 2 -20.52 -14.74 -5.19
C ARG A 2 -21.29 -13.99 -4.08
N ALA A 3 -21.59 -12.70 -4.28
CA ALA A 3 -22.39 -11.87 -3.37
C ALA A 3 -23.90 -11.88 -3.70
N GLY A 4 -24.36 -12.77 -4.58
CA GLY A 4 -25.78 -12.97 -4.92
C GLY A 4 -26.28 -12.19 -6.13
N MET A 5 -25.40 -11.51 -6.91
CA MET A 5 -25.83 -10.88 -8.17
C MET A 5 -26.00 -11.95 -9.27
N PRO A 6 -27.11 -11.96 -10.02
CA PRO A 6 -27.26 -12.84 -11.19
C PRO A 6 -26.16 -12.57 -12.22
N MET A 7 -25.64 -13.62 -12.87
CA MET A 7 -24.50 -13.54 -13.79
C MET A 7 -24.76 -12.60 -14.98
N GLU A 8 -25.94 -12.68 -15.57
CA GLU A 8 -26.32 -11.83 -16.71
C GLU A 8 -26.30 -10.34 -16.32
N LYS A 9 -26.74 -10.04 -15.08
CA LYS A 9 -26.71 -8.67 -14.56
C LYS A 9 -25.27 -8.23 -14.26
N ALA A 10 -24.44 -9.13 -13.77
CA ALA A 10 -23.01 -8.85 -13.55
C ALA A 10 -22.29 -8.55 -14.87
N ILE A 11 -22.52 -9.35 -15.91
CA ILE A 11 -21.98 -9.13 -17.27
C ILE A 11 -22.46 -7.78 -17.82
N TYR A 12 -23.77 -7.52 -17.75
CA TYR A 12 -24.36 -6.26 -18.20
C TYR A 12 -23.72 -5.05 -17.49
N CYS A 13 -23.57 -5.13 -16.17
CA CYS A 13 -22.94 -4.07 -15.36
C CYS A 13 -21.44 -3.90 -15.66
N ALA A 14 -20.77 -4.96 -16.07
CA ALA A 14 -19.34 -4.94 -16.38
C ALA A 14 -19.02 -4.53 -17.83
N THR A 15 -19.98 -4.57 -18.75
CA THR A 15 -19.79 -4.33 -20.19
C THR A 15 -20.59 -3.14 -20.70
N TRP A 16 -21.89 -3.30 -20.81
CA TRP A 16 -22.79 -2.29 -21.38
C TRP A 16 -22.86 -1.01 -20.55
N THR A 17 -23.07 -1.14 -19.24
CA THR A 17 -23.24 0.01 -18.36
C THR A 17 -22.05 0.98 -18.39
N PRO A 18 -20.77 0.54 -18.20
CA PRO A 18 -19.63 1.45 -18.27
C PRO A 18 -19.43 2.02 -19.68
N SER A 19 -19.66 1.24 -20.74
CA SER A 19 -19.57 1.76 -22.13
C SER A 19 -20.54 2.90 -22.35
N ARG A 20 -21.79 2.76 -21.92
CA ARG A 20 -22.79 3.84 -22.03
C ARG A 20 -22.45 5.03 -21.15
N ARG A 21 -21.97 4.78 -19.93
CA ARG A 21 -21.59 5.86 -18.99
C ARG A 21 -20.42 6.70 -19.51
N MET A 22 -19.49 6.06 -20.19
CA MET A 22 -18.28 6.70 -20.76
C MET A 22 -18.46 7.16 -22.22
N HIS A 23 -19.69 7.05 -22.78
CA HIS A 23 -19.98 7.39 -24.19
C HIS A 23 -19.10 6.62 -25.20
N LEU A 24 -18.78 5.35 -24.90
CA LEU A 24 -18.05 4.46 -25.80
C LEU A 24 -19.05 3.67 -26.63
N ASP A 25 -19.59 4.33 -27.67
CA ASP A 25 -20.68 3.78 -28.47
C ASP A 25 -20.22 2.64 -29.41
N ASP A 26 -18.92 2.45 -29.57
CA ASP A 26 -18.30 1.42 -30.41
C ASP A 26 -18.04 0.07 -29.71
N ARG A 27 -18.37 -0.06 -28.43
CA ARG A 27 -18.10 -1.28 -27.62
C ARG A 27 -19.17 -1.53 -26.56
N GLY A 28 -18.92 -2.53 -25.66
CA GLY A 28 -19.82 -2.88 -24.56
C GLY A 28 -20.89 -3.91 -24.90
N MET A 29 -20.94 -4.36 -26.16
CA MET A 29 -21.79 -5.45 -26.64
C MET A 29 -21.21 -6.07 -27.90
N ILE A 30 -21.56 -7.31 -28.15
CA ILE A 30 -21.25 -7.99 -29.43
C ILE A 30 -22.37 -7.67 -30.44
N ALA A 31 -22.08 -6.83 -31.42
CA ALA A 31 -23.04 -6.45 -32.48
C ALA A 31 -22.30 -5.97 -33.72
N PRO A 32 -22.92 -6.01 -34.91
CA PRO A 32 -22.36 -5.42 -36.12
C PRO A 32 -22.00 -3.95 -35.94
N GLY A 33 -20.82 -3.55 -36.42
CA GLY A 33 -20.31 -2.17 -36.32
C GLY A 33 -19.65 -1.84 -34.97
N LYS A 34 -19.56 -2.80 -34.04
CA LYS A 34 -18.79 -2.65 -32.78
C LYS A 34 -17.37 -3.18 -32.93
N ILE A 35 -16.47 -2.63 -32.13
CA ILE A 35 -15.11 -3.15 -32.01
C ILE A 35 -15.17 -4.59 -31.46
N ALA A 36 -14.39 -5.48 -32.04
CA ALA A 36 -14.33 -6.88 -31.66
C ALA A 36 -13.45 -7.06 -30.39
N ASP A 37 -13.91 -6.48 -29.26
CA ASP A 37 -13.38 -6.66 -27.93
C ASP A 37 -14.29 -7.64 -27.18
N PHE A 38 -13.88 -8.90 -27.02
CA PHE A 38 -14.67 -9.92 -26.35
C PHE A 38 -13.77 -11.01 -25.75
N MET A 39 -14.34 -11.80 -24.83
CA MET A 39 -13.68 -12.98 -24.27
C MET A 39 -14.60 -14.20 -24.38
N LEU A 40 -13.99 -15.37 -24.46
CA LEU A 40 -14.65 -16.66 -24.34
C LEU A 40 -14.37 -17.22 -22.96
N LEU A 41 -15.41 -17.75 -22.32
CA LEU A 41 -15.35 -18.37 -20.99
C LEU A 41 -15.73 -19.84 -21.11
N ASP A 42 -15.08 -20.71 -20.31
CA ASP A 42 -15.46 -22.14 -20.22
C ASP A 42 -16.83 -22.32 -19.58
N SER A 43 -17.15 -21.50 -18.60
CA SER A 43 -18.43 -21.55 -17.90
C SER A 43 -18.79 -20.16 -17.31
N LEU A 44 -20.04 -20.03 -16.89
CA LEU A 44 -20.53 -18.84 -16.20
C LEU A 44 -20.33 -18.91 -14.67
N ASP A 45 -19.80 -19.99 -14.13
CA ASP A 45 -19.55 -20.15 -12.70
C ASP A 45 -18.33 -19.37 -12.22
N GLY A 46 -17.42 -19.05 -13.12
CA GLY A 46 -16.24 -18.19 -12.94
C GLY A 46 -16.03 -17.25 -14.12
N ILE A 47 -15.19 -16.23 -13.93
CA ILE A 47 -14.77 -15.33 -15.02
C ILE A 47 -13.32 -15.64 -15.37
N ASP A 48 -13.06 -16.91 -15.73
CA ASP A 48 -11.75 -17.37 -16.20
C ASP A 48 -11.76 -17.41 -17.73
N PRO A 49 -11.12 -16.46 -18.41
CA PRO A 49 -11.13 -16.43 -19.86
C PRO A 49 -10.30 -17.57 -20.44
N VAL A 50 -10.84 -18.22 -21.47
CA VAL A 50 -10.10 -19.17 -22.32
C VAL A 50 -9.36 -18.42 -23.42
N VAL A 51 -10.03 -17.46 -24.04
CA VAL A 51 -9.46 -16.61 -25.09
C VAL A 51 -9.96 -15.18 -24.91
N VAL A 52 -9.10 -14.20 -25.13
CA VAL A 52 -9.47 -12.78 -25.15
C VAL A 52 -9.07 -12.17 -26.49
N TYR A 53 -10.02 -11.50 -27.12
CA TYR A 53 -9.82 -10.72 -28.34
C TYR A 53 -9.91 -9.22 -28.04
N LYS A 54 -9.00 -8.47 -28.64
CA LYS A 54 -9.01 -7.01 -28.63
C LYS A 54 -8.85 -6.50 -30.06
N LYS A 55 -9.83 -5.71 -30.53
CA LYS A 55 -9.91 -5.25 -31.93
C LYS A 55 -9.85 -6.39 -32.95
N GLY A 56 -10.34 -7.58 -32.57
CA GLY A 56 -10.31 -8.77 -33.39
C GLY A 56 -9.02 -9.57 -33.39
N GLU A 57 -7.99 -9.10 -32.67
CA GLU A 57 -6.72 -9.81 -32.47
C GLU A 57 -6.76 -10.61 -31.17
N CYS A 58 -6.26 -11.84 -31.18
CA CYS A 58 -6.11 -12.64 -29.97
C CYS A 58 -4.97 -12.05 -29.12
N VAL A 59 -5.29 -11.63 -27.89
CA VAL A 59 -4.33 -11.04 -26.96
C VAL A 59 -4.07 -11.93 -25.73
N TYR A 60 -4.87 -12.98 -25.56
CA TYR A 60 -4.69 -13.98 -24.53
C TYR A 60 -5.34 -15.28 -24.98
N CYS A 61 -4.65 -16.39 -24.77
CA CYS A 61 -5.17 -17.74 -24.97
C CYS A 61 -4.63 -18.65 -23.88
N LYS A 62 -5.53 -19.36 -23.19
CA LYS A 62 -5.18 -20.29 -22.11
C LYS A 62 -4.43 -21.51 -22.64
N ASP A 63 -4.70 -21.90 -23.89
CA ASP A 63 -4.03 -22.97 -24.60
C ASP A 63 -3.15 -22.36 -25.72
N GLU A 64 -1.87 -22.14 -25.39
CA GLU A 64 -0.89 -21.55 -26.33
C GLU A 64 -0.61 -22.43 -27.55
N GLU A 65 -0.77 -23.77 -27.44
CA GLU A 65 -0.62 -24.68 -28.58
C GLU A 65 -1.74 -24.50 -29.61
N ALA A 66 -2.97 -24.19 -29.12
CA ALA A 66 -4.12 -23.99 -29.99
C ALA A 66 -4.18 -22.61 -30.65
N CYS A 67 -3.67 -21.57 -29.97
CA CYS A 67 -3.81 -20.18 -30.41
C CYS A 67 -2.51 -19.52 -30.88
N GLY A 68 -1.36 -20.18 -30.69
CA GLY A 68 -0.04 -19.57 -30.84
C GLY A 68 0.35 -18.67 -29.67
N ALA A 69 1.63 -18.45 -29.49
CA ALA A 69 2.12 -17.53 -28.44
C ALA A 69 1.72 -16.09 -28.75
N VAL A 70 1.08 -15.45 -27.78
CA VAL A 70 0.78 -14.01 -27.86
C VAL A 70 2.00 -13.24 -27.34
N GLU A 71 2.72 -12.58 -28.21
CA GLU A 71 3.85 -11.74 -27.79
C GLU A 71 3.33 -10.54 -26.98
N ALA A 72 3.81 -10.43 -25.74
CA ALA A 72 3.58 -9.25 -24.95
C ALA A 72 4.32 -8.06 -25.59
N ALA A 73 3.60 -6.97 -25.86
CA ALA A 73 4.21 -5.76 -26.39
C ALA A 73 5.26 -5.24 -25.36
N ALA A 74 6.51 -5.12 -25.80
CA ALA A 74 7.55 -4.53 -24.98
C ALA A 74 7.20 -3.06 -24.67
N CYS A 75 7.00 -2.75 -23.41
CA CYS A 75 6.78 -1.39 -22.95
C CYS A 75 8.09 -0.86 -22.36
N SER A 76 8.59 0.26 -22.86
CA SER A 76 9.75 0.94 -22.31
C SER A 76 9.36 2.31 -21.77
N PHE A 77 9.87 2.64 -20.60
CA PHE A 77 9.68 3.94 -19.97
C PHE A 77 10.96 4.77 -20.01
N PRO A 78 10.88 6.10 -20.02
CA PRO A 78 12.06 6.97 -19.90
C PRO A 78 12.85 6.61 -18.63
N ALA A 79 14.18 6.67 -18.69
CA ALA A 79 15.07 6.35 -17.56
C ALA A 79 14.74 7.13 -16.28
N SER A 80 14.23 8.37 -16.42
CA SER A 80 13.80 9.19 -15.29
C SER A 80 12.66 8.58 -14.46
N PHE A 81 11.87 7.66 -15.03
CA PHE A 81 10.78 6.98 -14.31
C PHE A 81 11.30 5.94 -13.31
N TYR A 82 12.54 5.45 -13.53
CA TYR A 82 13.20 4.50 -12.64
C TYR A 82 14.03 5.17 -11.52
N HIS A 83 14.00 6.51 -11.43
CA HIS A 83 14.78 7.30 -10.45
C HIS A 83 13.91 8.40 -9.86
N THR A 84 12.90 8.02 -9.07
CA THR A 84 11.92 8.97 -8.53
C THR A 84 11.96 9.10 -7.01
N ILE A 85 12.86 8.36 -6.34
CA ILE A 85 12.98 8.39 -4.89
C ILE A 85 14.30 9.05 -4.50
N ASN A 86 14.20 10.26 -3.97
CA ASN A 86 15.33 11.15 -3.69
C ASN A 86 15.46 11.50 -2.20
N CYS A 87 14.79 10.76 -1.30
CA CYS A 87 14.99 10.97 0.13
C CYS A 87 16.30 10.33 0.62
N ARG A 88 16.82 10.83 1.72
CA ARG A 88 18.02 10.26 2.34
C ARG A 88 17.81 8.85 2.87
N PRO A 89 18.85 8.02 2.94
CA PRO A 89 18.82 6.78 3.69
C PRO A 89 18.51 7.04 5.17
N ALA A 90 17.65 6.20 5.75
CA ALA A 90 17.33 6.28 7.16
C ALA A 90 18.44 5.68 8.04
N GLU A 91 18.58 6.23 9.22
CA GLU A 91 19.40 5.70 10.30
C GLU A 91 18.52 5.20 11.46
N ILE A 92 19.06 4.41 12.37
CA ILE A 92 18.31 3.92 13.55
C ILE A 92 17.75 5.08 14.37
N SER A 93 18.50 6.18 14.47
CA SER A 93 18.07 7.39 15.19
C SER A 93 16.79 8.03 14.65
N ASP A 94 16.44 7.80 13.39
CA ASP A 94 15.19 8.30 12.80
C ASP A 94 13.95 7.60 13.37
N PHE A 95 14.13 6.46 13.99
CA PHE A 95 13.06 5.66 14.58
C PHE A 95 13.06 5.70 16.10
N VAL A 96 13.96 6.49 16.71
CA VAL A 96 14.04 6.73 18.16
C VAL A 96 13.40 8.08 18.47
N LEU A 97 12.21 8.07 19.05
CA LEU A 97 11.46 9.29 19.35
C LEU A 97 11.82 9.82 20.73
N LYS A 98 12.54 10.95 20.76
CA LYS A 98 12.86 11.64 22.00
C LYS A 98 11.63 12.38 22.54
N ALA A 99 11.44 12.34 23.85
CA ALA A 99 10.44 13.15 24.53
C ALA A 99 10.88 14.62 24.53
N GLU A 100 9.95 15.54 24.27
CA GLU A 100 10.22 16.98 24.41
C GLU A 100 10.44 17.39 25.88
N ASP A 101 9.76 16.70 26.82
CA ASP A 101 10.06 16.77 28.24
C ASP A 101 10.78 15.47 28.67
N PRO A 102 12.12 15.45 28.70
CA PRO A 102 12.88 14.25 29.05
C PRO A 102 12.74 13.83 30.51
N GLU A 103 12.27 14.73 31.38
CA GLU A 103 12.01 14.46 32.80
C GLU A 103 10.61 13.88 33.08
N ALA A 104 9.76 13.85 32.03
CA ALA A 104 8.45 13.22 32.12
C ALA A 104 8.60 11.70 32.35
N LYS A 105 7.65 11.10 33.06
CA LYS A 105 7.57 9.66 33.24
C LYS A 105 6.70 8.99 32.20
N TRP A 106 5.81 9.77 31.60
CA TRP A 106 4.90 9.30 30.57
C TRP A 106 4.45 10.42 29.63
N ALA A 107 3.96 10.02 28.47
CA ALA A 107 3.35 10.89 27.47
C ALA A 107 1.98 10.31 27.03
N GLU A 108 0.99 11.17 26.82
CA GLU A 108 -0.26 10.82 26.14
C GLU A 108 -0.10 11.12 24.67
N VAL A 109 -0.20 10.08 23.84
CA VAL A 109 0.06 10.16 22.40
C VAL A 109 -1.22 9.93 21.59
N ASN A 110 -1.32 10.58 20.44
CA ASN A 110 -2.38 10.35 19.46
C ASN A 110 -2.02 9.16 18.58
N VAL A 111 -2.97 8.24 18.40
CA VAL A 111 -2.75 6.94 17.76
C VAL A 111 -3.84 6.66 16.73
N MET A 112 -3.43 6.19 15.56
CA MET A 112 -4.30 5.63 14.53
C MET A 112 -4.61 4.17 14.87
N LYS A 113 -5.80 3.88 15.37
CA LYS A 113 -6.24 2.49 15.57
C LYS A 113 -6.85 1.97 14.27
N ILE A 114 -6.32 0.86 13.75
CA ILE A 114 -6.85 0.17 12.58
C ILE A 114 -7.80 -0.96 12.99
N GLY A 115 -8.77 -1.24 12.10
CA GLY A 115 -9.69 -2.37 12.26
C GLY A 115 -9.26 -3.58 11.42
N THR A 116 -9.96 -4.69 11.60
CA THR A 116 -9.77 -5.91 10.81
C THR A 116 -10.45 -5.83 9.44
N PHE A 117 -11.20 -4.78 9.18
CA PHE A 117 -11.91 -4.57 7.91
C PHE A 117 -11.85 -3.10 7.47
N GLY A 118 -11.60 -2.90 6.16
CA GLY A 118 -11.59 -1.59 5.53
C GLY A 118 -10.31 -0.78 5.83
N THR A 119 -10.37 0.51 5.52
CA THR A 119 -9.23 1.44 5.54
C THR A 119 -9.40 2.60 6.52
N ALA A 120 -10.56 2.69 7.17
CA ALA A 120 -10.83 3.72 8.16
C ALA A 120 -9.99 3.49 9.43
N THR A 121 -9.50 4.58 10.00
CA THR A 121 -8.83 4.56 11.30
C THR A 121 -9.72 5.16 12.37
N THR A 122 -9.56 4.71 13.61
CA THR A 122 -10.19 5.33 14.78
C THR A 122 -9.14 6.09 15.57
N PRO A 123 -9.27 7.42 15.75
CA PRO A 123 -8.39 8.18 16.62
C PRO A 123 -8.56 7.69 18.07
N VAL A 124 -7.47 7.33 18.70
CA VAL A 124 -7.43 6.97 20.12
C VAL A 124 -6.23 7.62 20.77
N LYS A 125 -6.29 7.81 22.10
CA LYS A 125 -5.16 8.25 22.88
C LYS A 125 -4.59 7.09 23.67
N ARG A 126 -3.26 7.04 23.77
CA ARG A 126 -2.56 6.01 24.55
C ARG A 126 -1.52 6.68 25.43
N ARG A 127 -1.30 6.08 26.59
CA ARG A 127 -0.19 6.46 27.47
C ARG A 127 1.01 5.61 27.11
N VAL A 128 2.14 6.25 26.86
CA VAL A 128 3.45 5.62 26.69
C VAL A 128 4.39 6.07 27.78
N GLU A 129 5.26 5.19 28.25
CA GLU A 129 6.29 5.55 29.23
C GLU A 129 7.40 6.36 28.55
N VAL A 130 8.03 7.25 29.30
CA VAL A 130 9.27 7.92 28.91
C VAL A 130 10.40 7.27 29.67
N LYS A 131 11.33 6.65 28.95
CA LYS A 131 12.51 5.99 29.51
C LYS A 131 13.77 6.64 28.96
N ASP A 132 14.61 7.14 29.80
CA ASP A 132 15.87 7.82 29.43
C ASP A 132 15.63 8.93 28.37
N GLY A 133 14.52 9.68 28.50
CA GLY A 133 14.13 10.74 27.59
C GLY A 133 13.59 10.26 26.24
N VAL A 134 13.23 8.98 26.10
CA VAL A 134 12.69 8.37 24.87
C VAL A 134 11.29 7.83 25.13
N LEU A 135 10.40 7.96 24.12
CA LEU A 135 9.05 7.39 24.16
C LEU A 135 9.11 5.87 23.97
N ASP A 136 8.74 5.09 25.00
CA ASP A 136 8.68 3.63 24.94
C ASP A 136 7.34 3.15 24.36
N TRP A 137 7.13 3.46 23.10
CA TRP A 137 5.90 3.10 22.38
C TRP A 137 5.75 1.60 22.13
N LYS A 138 6.87 0.85 22.09
CA LYS A 138 6.87 -0.61 21.89
C LYS A 138 6.22 -1.34 23.06
N SER A 139 6.57 -0.97 24.28
CA SER A 139 5.97 -1.56 25.50
C SER A 139 4.47 -1.26 25.61
N ALA A 140 3.99 -0.21 24.95
CA ALA A 140 2.57 0.09 24.85
C ALA A 140 1.86 -0.70 23.72
N GLY A 141 2.55 -1.60 23.02
CA GLY A 141 1.98 -2.42 21.93
C GLY A 141 1.65 -1.64 20.67
N LEU A 142 2.35 -0.53 20.43
CA LEU A 142 2.17 0.31 19.26
C LEU A 142 3.20 -0.02 18.18
N SER A 143 2.85 0.24 16.92
CA SER A 143 3.80 0.31 15.81
C SER A 143 4.12 1.76 15.50
N LEU A 144 5.37 2.05 15.16
CA LEU A 144 5.79 3.36 14.68
C LEU A 144 5.56 3.44 13.17
N ALA A 145 4.91 4.51 12.74
CA ALA A 145 4.66 4.87 11.35
C ALA A 145 5.47 6.11 11.00
N VAL A 146 6.25 6.06 9.93
CA VAL A 146 7.12 7.17 9.50
C VAL A 146 6.95 7.41 8.00
N VAL A 147 6.72 8.66 7.62
CA VAL A 147 6.59 9.08 6.22
C VAL A 147 7.75 10.00 5.87
N PHE A 148 8.59 9.57 4.94
CA PHE A 148 9.67 10.37 4.38
C PHE A 148 9.22 11.03 3.09
N GLU A 149 9.38 12.36 2.96
CA GLU A 149 9.21 13.05 1.69
C GLU A 149 10.21 12.49 0.68
N ARG A 150 9.74 11.89 -0.40
CA ARG A 150 10.59 11.10 -1.30
C ARG A 150 11.11 11.86 -2.52
N TYR A 151 10.55 13.03 -2.82
CA TYR A 151 10.85 13.76 -4.06
C TYR A 151 12.10 14.65 -3.95
N GLY A 152 12.69 14.76 -2.76
CA GLY A 152 13.88 15.59 -2.49
C GLY A 152 13.57 17.09 -2.50
N LYS A 153 12.33 17.49 -2.18
CA LYS A 153 11.92 18.91 -2.17
C LYS A 153 12.20 19.61 -0.85
N ASN A 154 11.85 19.01 0.26
CA ASN A 154 11.93 19.64 1.57
C ASN A 154 12.55 18.75 2.65
N GLY A 155 12.64 17.43 2.40
CA GLY A 155 13.21 16.46 3.33
C GLY A 155 12.37 16.22 4.59
N ASN A 156 11.08 16.55 4.55
CA ASN A 156 10.17 16.35 5.68
C ASN A 156 10.09 14.88 6.09
N VAL A 157 9.90 14.66 7.40
CA VAL A 157 9.64 13.35 7.97
C VAL A 157 8.52 13.46 8.99
N GLY A 158 7.40 12.81 8.72
CA GLY A 158 6.25 12.77 9.61
C GLY A 158 6.21 11.47 10.43
N TYR A 159 5.75 11.58 11.68
CA TYR A 159 5.69 10.47 12.64
C TYR A 159 4.27 10.26 13.14
N GLY A 160 3.90 9.00 13.34
CA GLY A 160 2.62 8.59 13.88
C GLY A 160 2.72 7.25 14.61
N PHE A 161 1.75 6.97 15.47
CA PHE A 161 1.60 5.66 16.07
C PHE A 161 0.40 4.93 15.53
N VAL A 162 0.52 3.59 15.39
CA VAL A 162 -0.55 2.73 14.91
C VAL A 162 -0.80 1.62 15.92
N GLU A 163 -2.07 1.43 16.30
CA GLU A 163 -2.53 0.30 17.10
C GLU A 163 -3.23 -0.72 16.21
N GLY A 164 -2.91 -2.00 16.41
CA GLY A 164 -3.51 -3.11 15.67
C GLY A 164 -2.81 -3.46 14.36
N ALA A 165 -1.62 -2.88 14.09
CA ALA A 165 -0.81 -3.20 12.92
C ALA A 165 0.09 -4.43 13.16
N LEU A 166 1.36 -4.23 13.45
CA LEU A 166 2.30 -5.33 13.69
C LEU A 166 2.27 -5.72 15.18
N THR A 167 2.13 -7.02 15.46
CA THR A 167 2.16 -7.57 16.83
C THR A 167 3.45 -8.33 17.12
N LYS A 168 4.30 -8.54 16.12
CA LYS A 168 5.63 -9.17 16.24
C LYS A 168 6.69 -8.20 15.75
N PRO A 169 7.95 -8.35 16.22
CA PRO A 169 9.07 -7.54 15.74
C PRO A 169 9.25 -7.64 14.23
N GLY A 170 9.40 -6.50 13.57
CA GLY A 170 9.60 -6.40 12.14
C GLY A 170 9.20 -5.05 11.59
N ALA A 171 9.33 -4.89 10.28
CA ALA A 171 8.98 -3.67 9.56
C ALA A 171 8.52 -3.93 8.13
N VAL A 172 7.69 -3.02 7.65
CA VAL A 172 7.25 -2.94 6.25
C VAL A 172 7.53 -1.53 5.74
N ALA A 173 8.08 -1.42 4.53
CA ALA A 173 8.25 -0.13 3.86
C ALA A 173 7.67 -0.17 2.45
N THR A 174 7.14 0.96 1.99
CA THR A 174 6.58 1.07 0.64
C THR A 174 6.56 2.50 0.14
N THR A 175 6.58 2.68 -1.17
CA THR A 175 6.25 3.92 -1.87
C THR A 175 4.85 3.92 -2.47
N TRP A 176 4.13 2.80 -2.37
CA TRP A 176 2.72 2.73 -2.73
C TRP A 176 1.84 3.16 -1.55
N SER A 177 2.02 4.40 -1.10
CA SER A 177 1.31 5.03 0.02
C SER A 177 0.47 6.21 -0.47
N HIS A 178 -0.83 6.05 -0.45
CA HIS A 178 -1.80 6.99 -1.04
C HIS A 178 -1.89 8.30 -0.26
N ASP A 179 -2.08 9.44 -0.97
CA ASP A 179 -1.99 9.66 -2.43
C ASP A 179 -0.64 10.29 -2.81
N SER A 180 0.14 10.78 -1.83
CA SER A 180 1.43 11.43 -2.06
C SER A 180 2.48 10.47 -2.62
N HIS A 181 2.29 9.17 -2.38
CA HIS A 181 3.26 8.13 -2.66
C HIS A 181 4.65 8.42 -2.08
N ASN A 182 4.69 9.10 -0.94
CA ASN A 182 5.89 9.27 -0.13
C ASN A 182 6.38 7.92 0.40
N LEU A 183 7.66 7.81 0.78
CA LEU A 183 8.19 6.57 1.32
C LEU A 183 7.66 6.38 2.74
N PHE A 184 6.81 5.39 2.91
CA PHE A 184 6.17 5.03 4.17
C PHE A 184 6.82 3.80 4.80
N VAL A 185 7.14 3.90 6.09
CA VAL A 185 7.70 2.80 6.90
C VAL A 185 6.80 2.57 8.10
N LEU A 186 6.44 1.33 8.35
CA LEU A 186 5.65 0.90 9.50
C LEU A 186 6.40 -0.25 10.19
N GLY A 187 6.72 -0.13 11.48
CA GLY A 187 7.49 -1.16 12.15
C GLY A 187 7.39 -1.14 13.66
N THR A 188 7.97 -2.18 14.26
CA THR A 188 8.13 -2.37 15.71
C THR A 188 9.58 -2.61 16.09
N ASP A 189 10.50 -2.65 15.12
CA ASP A 189 11.94 -2.77 15.31
C ASP A 189 12.69 -1.76 14.43
N GLU A 190 13.53 -0.91 15.03
CA GLU A 190 14.21 0.21 14.36
C GLU A 190 15.22 -0.27 13.33
N ASN A 191 15.89 -1.40 13.57
CA ASN A 191 16.86 -1.94 12.62
C ASN A 191 16.13 -2.48 11.39
N ASP A 192 15.03 -3.21 11.56
CA ASP A 192 14.21 -3.69 10.45
C ASP A 192 13.57 -2.53 9.68
N MET A 193 13.14 -1.46 10.37
CA MET A 193 12.62 -0.24 9.72
C MET A 193 13.69 0.44 8.84
N LYS A 194 14.92 0.54 9.35
CA LYS A 194 16.06 1.06 8.57
C LYS A 194 16.34 0.19 7.35
N LEU A 195 16.40 -1.13 7.52
CA LEU A 195 16.67 -2.07 6.42
C LEU A 195 15.59 -2.01 5.35
N ALA A 196 14.32 -1.98 5.76
CA ALA A 196 13.19 -1.89 4.85
C ALA A 196 13.20 -0.57 4.05
N GLN A 197 13.43 0.58 4.71
CA GLN A 197 13.52 1.88 4.04
C GLN A 197 14.65 1.91 3.01
N ARG A 198 15.85 1.46 3.39
CA ARG A 198 17.01 1.43 2.50
C ARG A 198 16.79 0.51 1.31
N ARG A 199 16.13 -0.64 1.51
CA ARG A 199 15.82 -1.56 0.42
C ARG A 199 14.87 -0.93 -0.60
N VAL A 200 13.86 -0.16 -0.14
CA VAL A 200 12.97 0.59 -1.05
C VAL A 200 13.75 1.65 -1.85
N LEU A 201 14.73 2.33 -1.24
CA LEU A 201 15.61 3.27 -1.95
C LEU A 201 16.44 2.57 -3.02
N GLU A 202 17.05 1.43 -2.71
CA GLU A 202 17.84 0.64 -3.66
C GLU A 202 17.02 0.22 -4.88
N LEU A 203 15.76 -0.19 -4.65
CA LEU A 203 14.85 -0.65 -5.70
C LEU A 203 14.16 0.51 -6.45
N GLN A 204 14.25 1.73 -5.92
CA GLN A 204 13.53 2.90 -6.45
C GLN A 204 12.01 2.71 -6.46
N GLY A 205 11.48 1.93 -5.50
CA GLY A 205 10.07 1.69 -5.28
C GLY A 205 9.74 0.20 -5.09
N ALA A 206 9.06 -0.09 -4.01
CA ALA A 206 8.63 -1.46 -3.66
C ALA A 206 7.66 -1.47 -2.48
N TYR A 207 7.06 -2.64 -2.23
CA TYR A 207 6.74 -3.13 -0.89
C TYR A 207 7.88 -4.03 -0.41
N VAL A 208 8.35 -3.83 0.83
CA VAL A 208 9.46 -4.62 1.39
C VAL A 208 9.16 -4.98 2.83
N VAL A 209 9.42 -6.22 3.25
CA VAL A 209 9.20 -6.71 4.61
C VAL A 209 10.48 -7.29 5.18
N PHE A 210 10.84 -6.86 6.40
CA PHE A 210 11.97 -7.37 7.19
C PHE A 210 11.51 -7.81 8.59
N ALA A 211 12.18 -8.82 9.14
CA ALA A 211 12.03 -9.22 10.55
C ALA A 211 13.32 -9.85 11.09
N GLY A 212 13.75 -9.38 12.27
CA GLY A 212 14.96 -9.87 12.92
C GLY A 212 16.23 -9.69 12.09
N GLY A 213 16.34 -8.59 11.36
CA GLY A 213 17.44 -8.28 10.45
C GLY A 213 17.43 -9.08 9.14
N LYS A 214 16.38 -9.88 8.88
CA LYS A 214 16.29 -10.73 7.70
C LYS A 214 15.23 -10.20 6.73
N PHE A 215 15.57 -10.23 5.45
CA PHE A 215 14.63 -10.02 4.37
C PHE A 215 13.58 -11.15 4.33
N LEU A 216 12.31 -10.81 4.21
CA LEU A 216 11.21 -11.76 4.10
C LEU A 216 10.54 -11.78 2.74
N ALA A 217 10.17 -10.60 2.22
CA ALA A 217 9.48 -10.49 0.93
C ALA A 217 9.62 -9.08 0.35
N GLU A 218 9.53 -8.96 -0.97
CA GLU A 218 9.39 -7.68 -1.67
C GLU A 218 8.47 -7.82 -2.88
N ALA A 219 7.82 -6.71 -3.25
CA ALA A 219 7.14 -6.56 -4.54
C ALA A 219 7.65 -5.27 -5.19
N ARG A 220 8.22 -5.38 -6.39
CA ARG A 220 8.94 -4.28 -7.04
C ARG A 220 8.00 -3.36 -7.80
N LEU A 221 8.15 -2.06 -7.55
CA LEU A 221 7.34 -0.98 -8.11
C LEU A 221 8.25 0.08 -8.72
N THR A 222 9.09 -0.31 -9.67
CA THR A 222 10.22 0.46 -10.18
C THR A 222 9.83 1.64 -11.05
N ILE A 223 8.63 1.62 -11.65
CA ILE A 223 8.15 2.70 -12.51
C ILE A 223 7.47 3.78 -11.65
N GLY A 224 8.09 4.93 -11.56
CA GLY A 224 7.59 6.02 -10.74
C GLY A 224 7.53 5.70 -9.23
N GLY A 225 8.10 4.57 -8.81
CA GLY A 225 7.99 4.06 -7.45
C GLY A 225 6.60 3.50 -7.07
N ILE A 226 5.70 3.29 -8.02
CA ILE A 226 4.30 2.92 -7.76
C ILE A 226 3.73 1.87 -8.72
N VAL A 227 4.39 1.62 -9.84
CA VAL A 227 3.96 0.65 -10.87
C VAL A 227 5.11 -0.30 -11.16
N SER A 228 4.81 -1.52 -11.56
CA SER A 228 5.80 -2.53 -11.99
C SER A 228 5.77 -2.68 -13.51
N ASP A 229 6.93 -2.93 -14.09
CA ASP A 229 7.11 -3.33 -15.49
C ASP A 229 7.24 -4.86 -15.64
N GLN A 230 7.12 -5.59 -14.54
CA GLN A 230 7.13 -7.06 -14.53
C GLN A 230 5.81 -7.63 -15.08
N PRO A 231 5.83 -8.87 -15.61
CA PRO A 231 4.60 -9.60 -15.89
C PRO A 231 3.67 -9.66 -14.66
N ILE A 232 2.37 -9.59 -14.90
CA ILE A 232 1.38 -9.51 -13.81
C ILE A 232 1.40 -10.74 -12.90
N GLU A 233 1.76 -11.90 -13.44
CA GLU A 233 1.91 -13.15 -12.70
C GLU A 233 3.05 -13.08 -11.69
N VAL A 234 4.18 -12.46 -12.08
CA VAL A 234 5.35 -12.25 -11.22
C VAL A 234 5.00 -11.27 -10.11
N LEU A 235 4.47 -10.10 -10.46
CA LEU A 235 4.04 -9.09 -9.48
C LEU A 235 2.95 -9.65 -8.55
N GLY A 236 2.01 -10.43 -9.09
CA GLY A 236 0.95 -11.08 -8.31
C GLY A 236 1.50 -12.04 -7.26
N GLN A 237 2.53 -12.82 -7.60
CA GLN A 237 3.21 -13.72 -6.67
C GLN A 237 4.00 -12.94 -5.61
N GLU A 238 4.78 -11.92 -6.01
CA GLU A 238 5.50 -11.04 -5.09
C GLU A 238 4.55 -10.38 -4.07
N LEU A 239 3.42 -9.83 -4.51
CA LEU A 239 2.41 -9.23 -3.63
C LEU A 239 1.75 -10.26 -2.70
N LYS A 240 1.59 -11.51 -3.14
CA LYS A 240 1.10 -12.59 -2.30
C LYS A 240 2.08 -12.91 -1.17
N GLU A 241 3.38 -12.94 -1.47
CA GLU A 241 4.44 -13.17 -0.49
C GLU A 241 4.54 -12.01 0.52
N VAL A 242 4.44 -10.76 0.04
CA VAL A 242 4.38 -9.58 0.91
C VAL A 242 3.18 -9.66 1.86
N ARG A 243 1.97 -10.01 1.38
CA ARG A 243 0.79 -10.19 2.24
C ARG A 243 1.03 -11.25 3.30
N ALA A 244 1.53 -12.42 2.91
CA ALA A 244 1.82 -13.50 3.84
C ALA A 244 2.86 -13.10 4.89
N ALA A 245 3.91 -12.37 4.51
CA ALA A 245 4.90 -11.85 5.43
C ALA A 245 4.30 -10.83 6.43
N MET A 246 3.47 -9.88 5.97
CA MET A 246 2.77 -8.92 6.82
C MET A 246 1.82 -9.61 7.80
N GLU A 247 1.03 -10.58 7.34
CA GLU A 247 0.15 -11.41 8.19
C GLU A 247 0.97 -12.21 9.19
N GLY A 248 2.12 -12.74 8.78
CA GLY A 248 3.09 -13.42 9.64
C GLY A 248 3.62 -12.54 10.78
N LEU A 249 3.74 -11.22 10.56
CA LEU A 249 4.08 -10.20 11.56
C LEU A 249 2.87 -9.78 12.41
N GLY A 250 1.71 -10.36 12.18
CA GLY A 250 0.50 -10.14 12.95
C GLY A 250 -0.38 -8.99 12.46
N TYR A 251 -0.18 -8.52 11.24
CA TYR A 251 -1.08 -7.54 10.62
C TYR A 251 -2.40 -8.23 10.21
N VAL A 252 -3.50 -7.87 10.84
CA VAL A 252 -4.82 -8.48 10.59
C VAL A 252 -5.76 -7.46 9.96
N ASN A 253 -6.03 -7.64 8.67
CA ASN A 253 -7.03 -6.87 7.92
C ASN A 253 -7.50 -7.68 6.71
N ASN A 254 -8.72 -7.46 6.24
CA ASN A 254 -9.23 -8.12 5.02
C ASN A 254 -8.43 -7.77 3.75
N ASN A 255 -7.69 -6.65 3.77
CA ASN A 255 -6.75 -6.26 2.72
C ASN A 255 -5.57 -5.50 3.35
N VAL A 256 -4.54 -6.21 3.81
CA VAL A 256 -3.40 -5.65 4.53
C VAL A 256 -2.64 -4.60 3.71
N ILE A 257 -2.51 -4.79 2.40
CA ILE A 257 -1.86 -3.85 1.49
C ILE A 257 -2.59 -2.50 1.47
N MET A 258 -3.91 -2.53 1.21
CA MET A 258 -4.72 -1.31 1.18
C MET A 258 -4.85 -0.65 2.56
N SER A 259 -5.00 -1.45 3.61
CA SER A 259 -5.08 -0.94 4.98
C SER A 259 -3.82 -0.15 5.35
N MET A 260 -2.63 -0.69 5.04
CA MET A 260 -1.37 0.00 5.28
C MET A 260 -1.20 1.25 4.41
N SER A 261 -1.38 1.14 3.10
CA SER A 261 -1.13 2.25 2.17
C SER A 261 -2.03 3.46 2.41
N THR A 262 -3.24 3.22 2.89
CA THR A 262 -4.22 4.28 3.19
C THR A 262 -4.07 4.91 4.58
N LEU A 263 -3.11 4.49 5.40
CA LEU A 263 -2.71 5.23 6.60
C LEU A 263 -2.19 6.63 6.24
N CYS A 264 -1.65 6.78 5.02
CA CYS A 264 -1.15 8.05 4.49
C CYS A 264 -2.18 8.83 3.64
N LEU A 265 -3.44 8.37 3.57
CA LEU A 265 -4.47 8.95 2.70
C LEU A 265 -5.33 10.00 3.43
N PRO A 266 -5.03 11.32 3.31
CA PRO A 266 -5.67 12.37 4.10
C PRO A 266 -7.09 12.73 3.63
N VAL A 267 -7.75 11.87 2.86
CA VAL A 267 -9.16 11.93 2.47
C VAL A 267 -9.96 10.73 2.99
N SER A 268 -9.29 9.73 3.55
CA SER A 268 -9.92 8.57 4.21
C SER A 268 -10.06 8.83 5.72
N PRO A 269 -11.23 8.52 6.36
CA PRO A 269 -11.41 8.82 7.78
C PRO A 269 -10.56 7.91 8.68
N LYS A 270 -10.18 8.36 9.97
CA LYS A 270 -10.43 9.73 10.49
C LYS A 270 -9.13 10.46 10.83
N LEU A 271 -8.07 9.74 11.25
CA LEU A 271 -6.75 10.27 11.58
C LEU A 271 -5.74 9.64 10.63
N LYS A 272 -4.96 10.44 9.95
CA LYS A 272 -4.01 10.00 8.92
C LYS A 272 -2.65 10.64 9.10
N LEU A 273 -1.63 10.03 8.49
CA LEU A 273 -0.25 10.49 8.59
C LEU A 273 0.25 10.98 7.23
N THR A 274 0.91 12.13 7.22
CA THR A 274 1.64 12.66 6.07
C THR A 274 3.09 12.95 6.47
N ASP A 275 3.93 13.39 5.54
CA ASP A 275 5.28 13.90 5.84
C ASP A 275 5.27 15.17 6.71
N HIS A 276 4.12 15.83 6.88
CA HIS A 276 3.88 16.94 7.80
C HIS A 276 3.33 16.51 9.17
N GLY A 277 3.16 15.21 9.43
CA GLY A 277 2.60 14.67 10.67
C GLY A 277 1.15 14.23 10.55
N LEU A 278 0.49 14.09 11.71
CA LEU A 278 -0.87 13.61 11.82
C LEU A 278 -1.90 14.68 11.41
N LEU A 279 -2.93 14.25 10.70
CA LEU A 279 -4.05 15.08 10.23
C LEU A 279 -5.40 14.44 10.54
N THR A 280 -6.37 15.24 10.96
CA THR A 280 -7.78 14.82 11.05
C THR A 280 -8.43 14.78 9.68
N VAL A 281 -9.40 13.88 9.49
CA VAL A 281 -10.24 13.80 8.29
C VAL A 281 -11.70 13.76 8.73
N PRO A 282 -12.56 14.69 8.25
CA PRO A 282 -12.36 15.58 7.10
C PRO A 282 -11.73 16.94 7.41
N GLY A 283 -11.48 17.31 8.66
CA GLY A 283 -11.08 18.69 9.05
C GLY A 283 -9.73 19.17 8.49
N GLN A 284 -8.83 18.26 8.08
CA GLN A 284 -7.47 18.59 7.61
C GLN A 284 -6.67 19.40 8.64
N GLU A 285 -6.97 19.21 9.92
CA GLU A 285 -6.31 19.89 11.03
C GLU A 285 -5.12 19.06 11.53
N HIS A 286 -3.99 19.72 11.75
CA HIS A 286 -2.83 19.08 12.35
C HIS A 286 -3.10 18.63 13.78
N VAL A 287 -2.68 17.42 14.09
CA VAL A 287 -2.76 16.83 15.43
C VAL A 287 -1.34 16.56 15.92
N PRO A 288 -0.96 17.01 17.12
CA PRO A 288 0.34 16.73 17.66
C PRO A 288 0.51 15.22 17.90
N LEU A 289 1.73 14.69 17.75
CA LEU A 289 2.01 13.29 18.07
C LEU A 289 1.84 13.04 19.57
N VAL A 290 2.35 13.95 20.38
CA VAL A 290 2.20 13.94 21.84
C VAL A 290 1.27 15.07 22.26
N GLU A 291 0.21 14.73 22.99
CA GLU A 291 -0.78 15.67 23.49
C GLU A 291 -0.32 16.36 24.78
N LYS A 292 0.27 15.59 25.67
CA LYS A 292 0.82 16.06 26.95
C LYS A 292 1.80 15.09 27.56
N TYR A 293 2.63 15.63 28.43
CA TYR A 293 3.54 14.90 29.30
C TYR A 293 3.06 14.92 30.75
N GLY A 294 3.47 13.90 31.54
CA GLY A 294 3.19 13.82 32.97
C GLY A 294 4.35 13.24 33.79
N LYS A 295 4.42 13.65 35.05
CA LYS A 295 5.43 13.25 36.01
C LYS A 295 4.98 12.08 36.88
#